data_3e20253daf6767f0fdba998408367a1f
#
_entry.id   3e20253daf6767f0fdba998408367a1f
#
_cell.length_a   1.000
_cell.length_b   1.000
_cell.length_c   1.000
_cell.angle_alpha   90.00
_cell.angle_beta   90.00
_cell.angle_gamma   90.00
#
_symmetry.space_group_name_H-M   'P 1'
#
loop_
_entity.id
_entity.type
_entity.pdbx_description
1 polymer ?
#
loop_
_entity_poly.entity_id
_entity_poly.type
_entity_poly.pdbx_seq_one_letter_code
_entity_poly.pdbx_strand_id
1 'polypeptide(L)'
;MRSVEYIGLVGWFTVVVCPLQFYISAIGYQLKLKGDAAGEYSSIFSAAYGSVAIFAAYGGRVADAIGCGACQAFATISTAISFALLTLPKSAGLGVHVLGMTLYSLGRLFVFAMYFSNIGRRFGFEHYGTLCGLGLLISAVWSLLQYPMLAWAVDSNDATGANLLACAMLCATIPYTVWLGKREKLEREEKIRQSSERSTT
;
A
#
# COMPACT_ATOMS: atom_id res chain seq x y z
N MET A 1 -12.66 15.78 -16.10
CA MET A 1 -11.30 15.31 -15.79
C MET A 1 -11.12 14.94 -14.31
N ARG A 2 -11.51 15.77 -13.36
CA ARG A 2 -11.35 15.44 -11.90
C ARG A 2 -12.04 14.15 -11.46
N SER A 3 -13.22 13.82 -12.02
CA SER A 3 -13.94 12.58 -11.69
C SER A 3 -13.18 11.30 -12.06
N VAL A 4 -12.51 11.29 -13.22
CA VAL A 4 -11.70 10.13 -13.66
C VAL A 4 -10.49 9.92 -12.77
N GLU A 5 -9.86 11.01 -12.32
CA GLU A 5 -8.72 10.95 -11.39
C GLU A 5 -9.12 10.40 -10.04
N TYR A 6 -10.29 10.80 -9.53
CA TYR A 6 -10.82 10.27 -8.29
C TYR A 6 -11.13 8.76 -8.41
N ILE A 7 -11.80 8.34 -9.49
CA ILE A 7 -12.07 6.92 -9.73
C ILE A 7 -10.79 6.11 -9.82
N GLY A 8 -9.75 6.62 -10.51
CA GLY A 8 -8.45 5.97 -10.59
C GLY A 8 -7.77 5.84 -9.23
N LEU A 9 -7.80 6.91 -8.41
CA LEU A 9 -7.22 6.91 -7.07
C LEU A 9 -7.96 5.93 -6.12
N VAL A 10 -9.29 5.97 -6.12
CA VAL A 10 -10.11 5.05 -5.32
C VAL A 10 -9.94 3.62 -5.82
N GLY A 11 -9.90 3.40 -7.13
CA GLY A 11 -9.65 2.08 -7.72
C GLY A 11 -8.30 1.51 -7.30
N TRP A 12 -7.23 2.29 -7.40
CA TRP A 12 -5.91 1.89 -6.91
C TRP A 12 -5.94 1.54 -5.42
N PHE A 13 -6.49 2.44 -4.60
CA PHE A 13 -6.56 2.23 -3.15
C PHE A 13 -7.38 0.99 -2.78
N THR A 14 -8.53 0.81 -3.42
CA THR A 14 -9.42 -0.34 -3.21
C THR A 14 -8.72 -1.67 -3.49
N VAL A 15 -8.03 -1.76 -4.64
CA VAL A 15 -7.31 -2.99 -5.01
C VAL A 15 -6.15 -3.27 -4.06
N VAL A 16 -5.42 -2.23 -3.62
CA VAL A 16 -4.25 -2.38 -2.73
C VAL A 16 -4.67 -2.72 -1.30
N VAL A 17 -5.79 -2.16 -0.80
CA VAL A 17 -6.22 -2.38 0.60
C VAL A 17 -6.62 -3.84 0.85
N CYS A 18 -7.18 -4.56 -0.12
CA CYS A 18 -7.57 -5.96 0.07
C CYS A 18 -6.36 -6.86 0.44
N PRO A 19 -5.24 -6.90 -0.34
CA PRO A 19 -4.02 -7.59 0.09
C PRO A 19 -3.49 -7.11 1.45
N LEU A 20 -3.54 -5.80 1.72
CA LEU A 20 -3.08 -5.28 3.01
C LEU A 20 -3.87 -5.85 4.19
N GLN A 21 -5.18 -5.98 4.06
CA GLN A 21 -6.01 -6.58 5.12
C GLN A 21 -5.79 -8.10 5.22
N PHE A 22 -5.64 -8.77 4.08
CA PHE A 22 -5.29 -10.19 4.05
C PHE A 22 -3.96 -10.47 4.77
N TYR A 23 -2.94 -9.65 4.56
CA TYR A 23 -1.65 -9.81 5.23
C TYR A 23 -1.79 -9.82 6.75
N ILE A 24 -2.49 -8.83 7.33
CA ILE A 24 -2.68 -8.74 8.79
C ILE A 24 -3.45 -9.95 9.32
N SER A 25 -4.52 -10.35 8.64
CA SER A 25 -5.35 -11.47 9.09
C SER A 25 -4.63 -12.81 8.98
N ALA A 26 -3.75 -12.98 8.00
CA ALA A 26 -3.10 -14.26 7.70
C ALA A 26 -1.71 -14.42 8.30
N ILE A 27 -1.01 -13.34 8.68
CA ILE A 27 0.41 -13.38 9.06
C ILE A 27 0.67 -14.31 10.25
N GLY A 28 -0.14 -14.25 11.29
CA GLY A 28 0.02 -15.11 12.46
C GLY A 28 -0.15 -16.60 12.14
N TYR A 29 -1.11 -16.94 11.27
CA TYR A 29 -1.30 -18.29 10.79
C TYR A 29 -0.10 -18.76 9.95
N GLN A 30 0.35 -17.94 9.01
CA GLN A 30 1.47 -18.26 8.13
C GLN A 30 2.79 -18.44 8.89
N LEU A 31 3.05 -17.62 9.91
CA LEU A 31 4.25 -17.74 10.75
C LEU A 31 4.21 -19.04 11.56
N LYS A 32 3.04 -19.45 12.09
CA LYS A 32 2.88 -20.75 12.76
C LYS A 32 3.19 -21.92 11.82
N LEU A 33 2.71 -21.88 10.58
CA LEU A 33 3.04 -22.90 9.56
C LEU A 33 4.54 -22.97 9.29
N LYS A 34 5.27 -21.84 9.44
CA LYS A 34 6.70 -21.73 9.21
C LYS A 34 7.56 -22.06 10.43
N GLY A 35 6.93 -22.33 11.59
CA GLY A 35 7.63 -22.80 12.79
C GLY A 35 7.66 -21.80 13.94
N ASP A 36 6.96 -20.68 13.88
CA ASP A 36 6.75 -19.74 15.00
C ASP A 36 5.72 -20.29 15.97
N ALA A 37 6.02 -21.39 16.67
CA ALA A 37 5.11 -22.01 17.62
C ALA A 37 4.87 -21.14 18.87
N ALA A 38 5.87 -20.36 19.28
CA ALA A 38 5.80 -19.49 20.46
C ALA A 38 5.13 -18.13 20.17
N GLY A 39 4.94 -17.76 18.90
CA GLY A 39 4.36 -16.47 18.51
C GLY A 39 5.30 -15.28 18.69
N GLU A 40 6.61 -15.51 18.80
CA GLU A 40 7.62 -14.46 18.97
C GLU A 40 7.65 -13.52 17.76
N TYR A 41 7.64 -14.09 16.56
CA TYR A 41 7.66 -13.30 15.32
C TYR A 41 6.35 -12.55 15.09
N SER A 42 5.21 -13.08 15.54
CA SER A 42 3.94 -12.37 15.55
C SER A 42 4.00 -11.14 16.47
N SER A 43 4.69 -11.25 17.61
CA SER A 43 4.93 -10.13 18.54
C SER A 43 5.88 -9.07 17.93
N ILE A 44 6.94 -9.52 17.25
CA ILE A 44 7.85 -8.64 16.50
C ILE A 44 7.10 -7.88 15.41
N PHE A 45 6.22 -8.56 14.68
CA PHE A 45 5.36 -7.90 13.69
C PHE A 45 4.50 -6.80 14.32
N SER A 46 3.85 -7.07 15.43
CA SER A 46 3.00 -6.09 16.13
C SER A 46 3.81 -4.88 16.59
N ALA A 47 5.01 -5.09 17.10
CA ALA A 47 5.93 -4.02 17.51
C ALA A 47 6.40 -3.20 16.31
N ALA A 48 6.83 -3.84 15.21
CA ALA A 48 7.24 -3.18 13.99
C ALA A 48 6.09 -2.37 13.37
N TYR A 49 4.90 -2.96 13.32
CA TYR A 49 3.70 -2.32 12.79
C TYR A 49 3.30 -1.07 13.60
N GLY A 50 3.36 -1.15 14.94
CA GLY A 50 3.09 -0.01 15.82
C GLY A 50 4.14 1.09 15.72
N SER A 51 5.43 0.72 15.63
CA SER A 51 6.55 1.67 15.54
C SER A 51 6.49 2.53 14.29
N VAL A 52 6.06 1.95 13.18
CA VAL A 52 5.96 2.67 11.89
C VAL A 52 4.95 3.83 11.95
N ALA A 53 3.95 3.76 12.84
CA ALA A 53 2.99 4.83 13.02
C ALA A 53 3.65 6.18 13.44
N ILE A 54 4.79 6.13 14.15
CA ILE A 54 5.57 7.30 14.51
C ILE A 54 6.06 8.06 13.27
N PHE A 55 6.34 7.32 12.20
CA PHE A 55 6.81 7.89 10.93
C PHE A 55 5.68 8.41 10.03
N ALA A 56 4.42 8.27 10.43
CA ALA A 56 3.28 8.72 9.63
C ALA A 56 3.34 10.22 9.28
N ALA A 57 3.80 11.04 10.23
CA ALA A 57 3.96 12.48 10.04
C ALA A 57 5.02 12.84 8.96
N TYR A 58 5.97 11.96 8.73
CA TYR A 58 7.01 12.15 7.71
C TYR A 58 6.54 11.75 6.30
N GLY A 59 5.56 10.85 6.20
CA GLY A 59 5.03 10.38 4.92
C GLY A 59 4.55 11.50 4.00
N GLY A 60 3.89 12.52 4.56
CA GLY A 60 3.47 13.71 3.83
C GLY A 60 4.65 14.53 3.29
N ARG A 61 5.68 14.75 4.11
CA ARG A 61 6.90 15.48 3.71
C ARG A 61 7.67 14.77 2.60
N VAL A 62 7.76 13.44 2.68
CA VAL A 62 8.40 12.64 1.63
C VAL A 62 7.62 12.74 0.32
N ALA A 63 6.29 12.71 0.38
CA ALA A 63 5.44 12.90 -0.80
C ALA A 63 5.59 14.31 -1.41
N ASP A 64 5.83 15.33 -0.58
CA ASP A 64 6.10 16.69 -1.06
C ASP A 64 7.42 16.78 -1.82
N ALA A 65 8.43 16.06 -1.36
CA ALA A 65 9.76 16.06 -1.96
C ALA A 65 9.84 15.22 -3.24
N ILE A 66 9.35 13.98 -3.20
CA ILE A 66 9.55 12.98 -4.27
C ILE A 66 8.37 12.93 -5.25
N GLY A 67 7.16 13.23 -4.78
CA GLY A 67 5.90 13.12 -5.52
C GLY A 67 5.04 11.95 -5.04
N CYS A 68 3.72 12.13 -5.17
CA CYS A 68 2.76 11.10 -4.72
C CYS A 68 2.85 9.82 -5.55
N GLY A 69 3.05 9.93 -6.86
CA GLY A 69 3.17 8.77 -7.76
C GLY A 69 4.37 7.89 -7.41
N ALA A 70 5.54 8.49 -7.11
CA ALA A 70 6.73 7.73 -6.70
C ALA A 70 6.51 7.05 -5.33
N CYS A 71 5.87 7.73 -4.38
CA CYS A 71 5.54 7.15 -3.07
C CYS A 71 4.52 6.02 -3.18
N GLN A 72 3.52 6.14 -4.06
CA GLN A 72 2.57 5.06 -4.34
C GLN A 72 3.26 3.84 -4.97
N ALA A 73 4.17 4.06 -5.93
CA ALA A 73 4.94 2.98 -6.52
C ALA A 73 5.80 2.28 -5.47
N PHE A 74 6.52 3.03 -4.63
CA PHE A 74 7.27 2.48 -3.51
C PHE A 74 6.39 1.64 -2.57
N ALA A 75 5.24 2.18 -2.17
CA ALA A 75 4.30 1.49 -1.29
C ALA A 75 3.81 0.16 -1.90
N THR A 76 3.44 0.17 -3.17
CA THR A 76 2.96 -1.02 -3.88
C THR A 76 4.06 -2.06 -4.05
N ILE A 77 5.27 -1.64 -4.45
CA ILE A 77 6.41 -2.54 -4.67
C ILE A 77 6.88 -3.15 -3.34
N SER A 78 7.04 -2.34 -2.29
CA SER A 78 7.47 -2.85 -0.97
C SER A 78 6.48 -3.86 -0.39
N THR A 79 5.17 -3.62 -0.57
CA THR A 79 4.13 -4.56 -0.16
C THR A 79 4.16 -5.84 -1.02
N ALA A 80 4.35 -5.73 -2.32
CA ALA A 80 4.48 -6.90 -3.20
C ALA A 80 5.70 -7.76 -2.83
N ILE A 81 6.84 -7.13 -2.55
CA ILE A 81 8.04 -7.83 -2.07
C ILE A 81 7.76 -8.55 -0.74
N SER A 82 7.02 -7.93 0.19
CA SER A 82 6.68 -8.58 1.46
C SER A 82 5.85 -9.86 1.26
N PHE A 83 4.92 -9.87 0.31
CA PHE A 83 4.19 -11.09 -0.07
C PHE A 83 5.08 -12.12 -0.74
N ALA A 84 5.98 -11.70 -1.63
CA ALA A 84 6.95 -12.59 -2.24
C ALA A 84 7.86 -13.27 -1.19
N LEU A 85 8.29 -12.54 -0.18
CA LEU A 85 9.06 -13.11 0.94
C LEU A 85 8.23 -14.11 1.77
N LEU A 86 6.90 -13.91 1.88
CA LEU A 86 6.04 -14.89 2.55
C LEU A 86 5.84 -16.19 1.75
N THR A 87 6.09 -16.22 0.46
CA THR A 87 6.04 -17.48 -0.33
C THR A 87 7.27 -18.35 -0.13
N LEU A 88 8.35 -17.81 0.47
CA LEU A 88 9.58 -18.58 0.71
C LEU A 88 9.34 -19.75 1.67
N PRO A 89 10.00 -20.90 1.44
CA PRO A 89 9.85 -22.08 2.28
C PRO A 89 10.47 -21.87 3.67
N LYS A 90 10.13 -22.76 4.61
CA LYS A 90 10.68 -22.76 5.98
C LYS A 90 12.21 -22.72 6.04
N SER A 91 12.88 -23.31 5.04
CA SER A 91 14.34 -23.35 4.94
C SER A 91 15.01 -21.99 4.80
N ALA A 92 14.27 -20.95 4.38
CA ALA A 92 14.78 -19.59 4.27
C ALA A 92 15.04 -18.90 5.64
N GLY A 93 14.53 -19.50 6.71
CA GLY A 93 14.67 -18.98 8.08
C GLY A 93 13.66 -17.85 8.38
N LEU A 94 13.22 -17.78 9.64
CA LEU A 94 12.23 -16.82 10.10
C LEU A 94 12.72 -15.35 10.01
N GLY A 95 14.04 -15.12 10.09
CA GLY A 95 14.62 -13.77 10.01
C GLY A 95 14.32 -13.04 8.69
N VAL A 96 14.20 -13.75 7.58
CA VAL A 96 13.84 -13.15 6.28
C VAL A 96 12.41 -12.58 6.31
N HIS A 97 11.52 -13.21 7.07
CA HIS A 97 10.15 -12.73 7.21
C HIS A 97 10.04 -11.43 8.02
N VAL A 98 11.01 -11.16 8.93
CA VAL A 98 11.09 -9.87 9.65
C VAL A 98 11.29 -8.71 8.67
N LEU A 99 12.17 -8.89 7.67
CA LEU A 99 12.33 -7.91 6.60
C LEU A 99 11.02 -7.68 5.84
N GLY A 100 10.32 -8.78 5.48
CA GLY A 100 9.00 -8.69 4.83
C GLY A 100 7.97 -7.94 5.66
N MET A 101 7.90 -8.20 6.97
CA MET A 101 7.00 -7.51 7.90
C MET A 101 7.31 -6.00 8.00
N THR A 102 8.59 -5.64 8.01
CA THR A 102 9.02 -4.24 8.04
C THR A 102 8.64 -3.52 6.74
N LEU A 103 8.91 -4.15 5.59
CA LEU A 103 8.53 -3.62 4.27
C LEU A 103 7.01 -3.48 4.14
N TYR A 104 6.26 -4.45 4.64
CA TYR A 104 4.80 -4.38 4.67
C TYR A 104 4.31 -3.20 5.51
N SER A 105 4.85 -3.03 6.72
CA SER A 105 4.44 -1.95 7.63
C SER A 105 4.70 -0.57 7.03
N LEU A 106 5.87 -0.38 6.41
CA LEU A 106 6.20 0.84 5.67
C LEU A 106 5.29 1.04 4.45
N GLY A 107 5.11 0.00 3.64
CA GLY A 107 4.24 0.05 2.47
C GLY A 107 2.82 0.47 2.83
N ARG A 108 2.24 -0.14 3.87
CA ARG A 108 0.91 0.21 4.36
C ARG A 108 0.82 1.66 4.81
N LEU A 109 1.80 2.16 5.55
CA LEU A 109 1.85 3.56 5.96
C LEU A 109 1.75 4.50 4.75
N PHE A 110 2.58 4.24 3.74
CA PHE A 110 2.58 5.07 2.52
C PHE A 110 1.30 4.94 1.71
N VAL A 111 0.67 3.75 1.64
CA VAL A 111 -0.62 3.58 0.94
C VAL A 111 -1.67 4.54 1.51
N PHE A 112 -1.86 4.55 2.82
CA PHE A 112 -2.84 5.43 3.46
C PHE A 112 -2.42 6.90 3.39
N ALA A 113 -1.16 7.22 3.65
CA ALA A 113 -0.66 8.59 3.56
C ALA A 113 -0.87 9.17 2.15
N MET A 114 -0.60 8.39 1.10
CA MET A 114 -0.77 8.82 -0.28
C MET A 114 -2.24 8.94 -0.69
N TYR A 115 -3.10 8.06 -0.21
CA TYR A 115 -4.54 8.17 -0.44
C TYR A 115 -5.08 9.51 0.07
N PHE A 116 -4.86 9.80 1.34
CA PHE A 116 -5.32 11.05 1.96
C PHE A 116 -4.65 12.30 1.38
N SER A 117 -3.35 12.27 1.16
CA SER A 117 -2.61 13.38 0.58
C SER A 117 -3.08 13.73 -0.83
N ASN A 118 -3.31 12.73 -1.69
CA ASN A 118 -3.80 12.95 -3.05
C ASN A 118 -5.20 13.57 -3.08
N ILE A 119 -6.10 13.13 -2.20
CA ILE A 119 -7.44 13.73 -2.13
C ILE A 119 -7.32 15.20 -1.73
N GLY A 120 -6.57 15.54 -0.68
CA GLY A 120 -6.41 16.92 -0.25
C GLY A 120 -5.79 17.82 -1.32
N ARG A 121 -4.75 17.35 -2.02
CA ARG A 121 -4.03 18.11 -3.04
C ARG A 121 -4.83 18.32 -4.33
N ARG A 122 -5.54 17.30 -4.79
CA ARG A 122 -6.21 17.32 -6.11
C ARG A 122 -7.65 17.85 -6.05
N PHE A 123 -8.35 17.57 -4.95
CA PHE A 123 -9.77 17.90 -4.82
C PHE A 123 -10.04 19.04 -3.82
N GLY A 124 -9.02 19.43 -3.04
CA GLY A 124 -9.16 20.45 -2.01
C GLY A 124 -9.81 19.93 -0.74
N PHE A 125 -10.04 20.83 0.22
CA PHE A 125 -10.54 20.47 1.54
C PHE A 125 -12.06 20.63 1.70
N GLU A 126 -12.74 21.26 0.76
CA GLU A 126 -14.19 21.54 0.84
C GLU A 126 -15.04 20.27 0.99
N HIS A 127 -14.72 19.22 0.21
CA HIS A 127 -15.41 17.92 0.24
C HIS A 127 -14.51 16.77 0.68
N TYR A 128 -13.40 17.09 1.36
CA TYR A 128 -12.36 16.13 1.73
C TYR A 128 -12.91 14.92 2.51
N GLY A 129 -13.69 15.18 3.56
CA GLY A 129 -14.26 14.12 4.40
C GLY A 129 -15.19 13.18 3.63
N THR A 130 -16.05 13.72 2.76
CA THR A 130 -16.97 12.93 1.93
C THR A 130 -16.22 12.07 0.92
N LEU A 131 -15.21 12.63 0.23
CA LEU A 131 -14.42 11.90 -0.75
C LEU A 131 -13.59 10.81 -0.09
N CYS A 132 -12.94 11.11 1.04
CA CYS A 132 -12.20 10.11 1.80
C CYS A 132 -13.12 8.99 2.30
N GLY A 133 -14.25 9.34 2.90
CA GLY A 133 -15.20 8.39 3.45
C GLY A 133 -15.80 7.46 2.39
N LEU A 134 -16.20 8.00 1.23
CA LEU A 134 -16.74 7.20 0.14
C LEU A 134 -15.71 6.19 -0.39
N GLY A 135 -14.47 6.62 -0.61
CA GLY A 135 -13.41 5.72 -1.08
C GLY A 135 -13.05 4.66 -0.03
N LEU A 136 -13.03 5.00 1.26
CA LEU A 136 -12.84 4.03 2.35
C LEU A 136 -13.99 3.02 2.39
N LEU A 137 -15.24 3.45 2.21
CA LEU A 137 -16.40 2.56 2.18
C LEU A 137 -16.32 1.55 1.04
N ILE A 138 -16.00 2.02 -0.19
CA ILE A 138 -15.82 1.14 -1.35
C ILE A 138 -14.70 0.13 -1.09
N SER A 139 -13.57 0.61 -0.54
CA SER A 139 -12.43 -0.23 -0.23
C SER A 139 -12.73 -1.25 0.88
N ALA A 140 -13.55 -0.88 1.87
CA ALA A 140 -13.98 -1.78 2.93
C ALA A 140 -14.82 -2.94 2.39
N VAL A 141 -15.78 -2.65 1.49
CA VAL A 141 -16.60 -3.70 0.84
C VAL A 141 -15.72 -4.63 0.00
N TRP A 142 -14.80 -4.08 -0.79
CA TRP A 142 -13.87 -4.88 -1.60
C TRP A 142 -12.94 -5.74 -0.74
N SER A 143 -12.48 -5.22 0.40
CA SER A 143 -11.57 -5.94 1.29
C SER A 143 -12.22 -7.15 2.00
N LEU A 144 -13.54 -7.34 1.88
CA LEU A 144 -14.20 -8.59 2.32
C LEU A 144 -13.67 -9.82 1.57
N LEU A 145 -13.09 -9.65 0.39
CA LEU A 145 -12.40 -10.71 -0.35
C LEU A 145 -11.23 -11.34 0.44
N GLN A 146 -10.72 -10.67 1.47
CA GLN A 146 -9.71 -11.26 2.36
C GLN A 146 -10.21 -12.55 3.05
N TYR A 147 -11.52 -12.65 3.35
CA TYR A 147 -12.08 -13.82 4.04
C TYR A 147 -12.00 -15.10 3.20
N PRO A 148 -12.49 -15.14 1.95
CA PRO A 148 -12.30 -16.31 1.11
C PRO A 148 -10.82 -16.60 0.80
N MET A 149 -9.95 -15.59 0.70
CA MET A 149 -8.51 -15.79 0.56
C MET A 149 -7.91 -16.46 1.79
N LEU A 150 -8.33 -16.04 3.00
CA LEU A 150 -7.88 -16.64 4.24
C LEU A 150 -8.42 -18.07 4.39
N ALA A 151 -9.69 -18.31 4.08
CA ALA A 151 -10.29 -19.63 4.09
C ALA A 151 -9.52 -20.58 3.16
N TRP A 152 -9.23 -20.14 1.92
CA TRP A 152 -8.43 -20.91 0.98
C TRP A 152 -7.05 -21.27 1.54
N ALA A 153 -6.36 -20.31 2.15
CA ALA A 153 -5.04 -20.55 2.76
C ALA A 153 -5.10 -21.55 3.93
N VAL A 154 -6.18 -21.51 4.74
CA VAL A 154 -6.37 -22.41 5.87
C VAL A 154 -6.76 -23.82 5.39
N ASP A 155 -7.71 -23.94 4.47
CA ASP A 155 -8.21 -25.21 3.97
C ASP A 155 -7.15 -26.00 3.21
N SER A 156 -6.30 -25.30 2.43
CA SER A 156 -5.17 -25.92 1.72
C SER A 156 -3.96 -26.20 2.62
N ASN A 157 -3.97 -25.71 3.86
CA ASN A 157 -2.82 -25.70 4.77
C ASN A 157 -1.54 -25.12 4.11
N ASP A 158 -1.74 -24.24 3.13
CA ASP A 158 -0.69 -23.55 2.37
C ASP A 158 -1.19 -22.17 1.91
N ALA A 159 -0.51 -21.12 2.32
CA ALA A 159 -0.84 -19.76 1.97
C ALA A 159 -0.19 -19.27 0.66
N THR A 160 0.62 -20.10 -0.01
CA THR A 160 1.38 -19.70 -1.20
C THR A 160 0.48 -19.19 -2.31
N GLY A 161 -0.62 -19.90 -2.61
CA GLY A 161 -1.57 -19.49 -3.64
C GLY A 161 -2.24 -18.15 -3.34
N ALA A 162 -2.68 -17.94 -2.11
CA ALA A 162 -3.30 -16.70 -1.66
C ALA A 162 -2.30 -15.53 -1.66
N ASN A 163 -1.06 -15.77 -1.28
CA ASN A 163 0.02 -14.76 -1.34
C ASN A 163 0.36 -14.37 -2.78
N LEU A 164 0.41 -15.33 -3.71
CA LEU A 164 0.63 -15.06 -5.13
C LEU A 164 -0.53 -14.26 -5.74
N LEU A 165 -1.77 -14.55 -5.38
CA LEU A 165 -2.93 -13.76 -5.79
C LEU A 165 -2.82 -12.33 -5.27
N ALA A 166 -2.48 -12.15 -3.99
CA ALA A 166 -2.25 -10.84 -3.40
C ALA A 166 -1.14 -10.07 -4.12
N CYS A 167 -0.03 -10.72 -4.44
CA CYS A 167 1.07 -10.15 -5.21
C CYS A 167 0.61 -9.73 -6.61
N ALA A 168 -0.16 -10.56 -7.31
CA ALA A 168 -0.71 -10.26 -8.63
C ALA A 168 -1.65 -9.04 -8.59
N MET A 169 -2.52 -8.94 -7.59
CA MET A 169 -3.38 -7.76 -7.38
C MET A 169 -2.55 -6.49 -7.22
N LEU A 170 -1.48 -6.52 -6.43
CA LEU A 170 -0.58 -5.37 -6.24
C LEU A 170 0.14 -5.02 -7.54
N CYS A 171 0.69 -6.00 -8.26
CA CYS A 171 1.36 -5.78 -9.54
C CYS A 171 0.42 -5.18 -10.59
N ALA A 172 -0.85 -5.56 -10.61
CA ALA A 172 -1.85 -5.00 -11.51
C ALA A 172 -2.08 -3.48 -11.30
N THR A 173 -1.73 -2.94 -10.14
CA THR A 173 -1.85 -1.50 -9.86
C THR A 173 -0.62 -0.68 -10.26
N ILE A 174 0.52 -1.32 -10.58
CA ILE A 174 1.77 -0.62 -10.94
C ILE A 174 1.60 0.31 -12.16
N PRO A 175 0.89 -0.08 -13.25
CA PRO A 175 0.71 0.81 -14.40
C PRO A 175 0.06 2.15 -14.02
N TYR A 176 -0.89 2.13 -13.08
CA TYR A 176 -1.52 3.35 -12.58
C TYR A 176 -0.53 4.24 -11.82
N THR A 177 0.30 3.68 -10.95
CA THR A 177 1.29 4.46 -10.18
C THR A 177 2.35 5.07 -11.08
N VAL A 178 2.78 4.36 -12.13
CA VAL A 178 3.72 4.87 -13.15
C VAL A 178 3.08 6.00 -13.97
N TRP A 179 1.83 5.83 -14.38
CA TRP A 179 1.09 6.86 -15.10
C TRP A 179 0.96 8.14 -14.25
N LEU A 180 0.59 7.98 -12.97
CA LEU A 180 0.46 9.10 -12.04
C LEU A 180 1.79 9.84 -11.86
N GLY A 181 2.90 9.12 -11.68
CA GLY A 181 4.22 9.70 -11.52
C GLY A 181 4.70 10.48 -12.75
N LYS A 182 4.43 9.97 -13.97
CA LYS A 182 4.72 10.69 -15.22
C LYS A 182 3.92 11.99 -15.31
N ARG A 183 2.64 11.94 -14.98
CA ARG A 183 1.76 13.10 -15.00
C ARG A 183 2.20 14.18 -14.00
N GLU A 184 2.56 13.79 -12.78
CA GLU A 184 3.07 14.73 -11.78
C GLU A 184 4.36 15.43 -12.22
N LYS A 185 5.25 14.73 -12.95
CA LYS A 185 6.44 15.36 -13.51
C LYS A 185 6.10 16.43 -14.53
N LEU A 186 5.19 16.13 -15.45
CA LEU A 186 4.73 17.10 -16.46
C LEU A 186 4.11 18.35 -15.81
N GLU A 187 3.23 18.15 -14.82
CA GLU A 187 2.59 19.26 -14.08
C GLU A 187 3.62 20.12 -13.33
N ARG A 188 4.72 19.54 -12.82
CA ARG A 188 5.83 20.28 -12.19
C ARG A 188 6.62 21.09 -13.22
N GLU A 189 6.95 20.50 -14.36
CA GLU A 189 7.68 21.17 -15.45
C GLU A 189 6.91 22.36 -16.00
N GLU A 190 5.59 22.21 -16.21
CA GLU A 190 4.72 23.29 -16.64
C GLU A 190 4.68 24.46 -15.62
N LYS A 191 4.59 24.15 -14.33
CA LYS A 191 4.62 25.19 -13.28
C LYS A 191 5.93 25.96 -13.25
N ILE A 192 7.07 25.26 -13.39
CA ILE A 192 8.40 25.89 -13.44
C ILE A 192 8.49 26.82 -14.65
N ARG A 193 8.04 26.36 -15.82
CA ARG A 193 8.04 27.16 -17.04
C ARG A 193 7.20 28.43 -16.88
N GLN A 194 5.98 28.32 -16.37
CA GLN A 194 5.09 29.47 -16.13
C GLN A 194 5.67 30.46 -15.12
N SER A 195 6.37 29.98 -14.09
CA SER A 195 7.02 30.85 -13.12
C SER A 195 8.22 31.60 -13.71
N SER A 196 8.98 30.96 -14.61
CA SER A 196 10.10 31.59 -15.33
C SER A 196 9.60 32.67 -16.29
N GLU A 197 8.52 32.41 -17.02
CA GLU A 197 7.94 33.40 -17.95
C GLU A 197 7.42 34.65 -17.22
N ARG A 198 6.85 34.48 -16.00
CA ARG A 198 6.38 35.61 -15.16
C ARG A 198 7.50 36.43 -14.54
N SER A 199 8.70 35.89 -14.38
CA SER A 199 9.83 36.60 -13.80
C SER A 199 10.61 37.44 -14.87
N THR A 200 10.32 37.22 -16.13
CA THR A 200 10.95 37.92 -17.28
C THR A 200 10.09 39.04 -17.87
N THR A 201 8.85 39.18 -17.40
CA THR A 201 7.93 40.30 -17.69
C THR A 201 7.86 41.28 -16.52
#